data_d72b83a8bb95eea94f57402ca3619a81
#
_entry.id   d72b83a8bb95eea94f57402ca3619a81
#
_cell.length_a   1.000
_cell.length_b   1.000
_cell.length_c   1.000
_cell.angle_alpha   90.00
_cell.angle_beta   90.00
_cell.angle_gamma   90.00
#
_symmetry.space_group_name_H-M   'P 1'
#
loop_
_entity.id
_entity.type
_entity.pdbx_description
1 polymer ?
#
loop_
_entity_poly.entity_id
_entity_poly.type
_entity_poly.pdbx_seq_one_letter_code
_entity_poly.pdbx_strand_id
1 'polypeptide(L)'
;MKKHTHGHNHMHMVRRKMSHVIDELYTAFFRAGGKEVDLHLFREQDGLRLLVEGDYSLEHQHMMETMKKMLQPELRNPALVEAYWELAGGDQYTSDSEMNLVGQMLDSAEVEIHDGKVKMDLFMAF
;
A
#
# COMPACT_ATOMS: atom_id res chain seq x y z
N MET A 1 1.65 27.51 20.46
CA MET A 1 2.36 27.93 19.26
C MET A 1 3.15 26.83 18.61
N LYS A 2 4.10 26.25 19.31
CA LYS A 2 4.93 25.17 18.75
C LYS A 2 4.11 23.94 18.38
N LYS A 3 3.15 23.57 19.20
CA LYS A 3 2.30 22.42 18.90
C LYS A 3 1.52 22.60 17.60
N HIS A 4 1.04 23.79 17.39
CA HIS A 4 0.24 24.09 16.22
C HIS A 4 1.08 23.98 14.94
N THR A 5 2.25 24.59 14.94
CA THR A 5 3.16 24.53 13.80
C THR A 5 3.63 23.10 13.55
N HIS A 6 3.95 22.39 14.62
CA HIS A 6 4.41 21.02 14.53
C HIS A 6 3.34 20.10 13.95
N GLY A 7 2.09 20.27 14.40
CA GLY A 7 0.98 19.49 13.87
C GLY A 7 0.72 19.77 12.41
N HIS A 8 0.88 21.01 11.98
CA HIS A 8 0.71 21.36 10.58
C HIS A 8 1.75 20.66 9.70
N ASN A 9 3.01 20.66 10.11
CA ASN A 9 4.08 20.00 9.38
C ASN A 9 3.87 18.50 9.31
N HIS A 10 3.42 17.92 10.41
CA HIS A 10 3.16 16.48 10.46
C HIS A 10 2.04 16.08 9.50
N MET A 11 0.98 16.87 9.48
CA MET A 11 -0.14 16.61 8.56
C MET A 11 0.31 16.70 7.11
N HIS A 12 1.16 17.66 6.78
CA HIS A 12 1.69 17.79 5.43
C HIS A 12 2.51 16.56 5.04
N MET A 13 3.33 16.07 5.95
CA MET A 13 4.13 14.86 5.70
C MET A 13 3.26 13.63 5.48
N VAL A 14 2.20 13.50 6.25
CA VAL A 14 1.28 12.36 6.10
C VAL A 14 0.61 12.41 4.73
N ARG A 15 0.18 13.57 4.29
CA ARG A 15 -0.42 13.72 2.97
C ARG A 15 0.54 13.30 1.86
N ARG A 16 1.78 13.69 1.96
CA ARG A 16 2.80 13.33 0.98
C ARG A 16 3.05 11.82 0.96
N LYS A 17 3.14 11.23 2.14
CA LYS A 17 3.31 9.78 2.26
C LYS A 17 2.12 9.03 1.68
N MET A 18 0.92 9.53 1.94
CA MET A 18 -0.28 8.89 1.41
C MET A 18 -0.31 8.97 -0.12
N SER A 19 0.13 10.07 -0.70
CA SER A 19 0.22 10.18 -2.17
C SER A 19 1.17 9.12 -2.73
N HIS A 20 2.27 8.87 -2.04
CA HIS A 20 3.21 7.84 -2.45
C HIS A 20 2.58 6.45 -2.35
N VAL A 21 1.84 6.20 -1.29
CA VAL A 21 1.12 4.94 -1.10
C VAL A 21 0.17 4.70 -2.28
N ILE A 22 -0.61 5.72 -2.63
CA ILE A 22 -1.58 5.62 -3.72
C ILE A 22 -0.87 5.29 -5.04
N ASP A 23 0.21 5.98 -5.32
CA ASP A 23 0.96 5.77 -6.54
C ASP A 23 1.49 4.33 -6.64
N GLU A 24 2.04 3.83 -5.55
CA GLU A 24 2.58 2.46 -5.54
C GLU A 24 1.49 1.41 -5.67
N LEU A 25 0.35 1.65 -5.05
CA LEU A 25 -0.74 0.67 -5.08
C LEU A 25 -1.33 0.51 -6.47
N TYR A 26 -1.69 1.61 -7.13
CA TYR A 26 -2.31 1.46 -8.45
C TYR A 26 -1.31 0.90 -9.46
N THR A 27 -0.04 1.24 -9.30
CA THR A 27 1.01 0.69 -10.15
C THR A 27 1.09 -0.84 -9.98
N ALA A 28 1.03 -1.32 -8.74
CA ALA A 28 1.07 -2.74 -8.45
C ALA A 28 -0.12 -3.48 -9.08
N PHE A 29 -1.33 -2.91 -8.97
CA PHE A 29 -2.50 -3.52 -9.57
C PHE A 29 -2.38 -3.64 -11.08
N PHE A 30 -1.92 -2.58 -11.74
CA PHE A 30 -1.78 -2.62 -13.19
C PHE A 30 -0.68 -3.57 -13.63
N ARG A 31 0.40 -3.69 -12.86
CA ARG A 31 1.44 -4.68 -13.14
C ARG A 31 0.92 -6.12 -12.99
N ALA A 32 -0.02 -6.29 -12.09
CA ALA A 32 -0.64 -7.60 -11.86
C ALA A 32 -1.75 -7.91 -12.86
N GLY A 33 -1.88 -7.10 -13.90
CA GLY A 33 -2.87 -7.33 -14.95
C GLY A 33 -4.23 -6.74 -14.66
N GLY A 34 -4.34 -5.90 -13.63
CA GLY A 34 -5.59 -5.24 -13.29
C GLY A 34 -5.97 -4.20 -14.32
N LYS A 35 -7.25 -3.93 -14.43
CA LYS A 35 -7.79 -2.97 -15.38
C LYS A 35 -8.45 -1.79 -14.71
N GLU A 36 -8.81 -1.93 -13.45
CA GLU A 36 -9.58 -0.91 -12.76
C GLU A 36 -9.22 -0.88 -11.28
N VAL A 37 -8.98 0.31 -10.76
CA VAL A 37 -8.68 0.50 -9.35
C VAL A 37 -9.51 1.66 -8.84
N ASP A 38 -10.27 1.42 -7.78
CA ASP A 38 -11.04 2.45 -7.10
C ASP A 38 -10.33 2.83 -5.81
N LEU A 39 -10.12 4.11 -5.63
CA LEU A 39 -9.42 4.66 -4.48
C LEU A 39 -10.28 5.72 -3.81
N HIS A 40 -10.60 5.51 -2.54
CA HIS A 40 -11.39 6.47 -1.76
C HIS A 40 -10.55 6.93 -0.58
N LEU A 41 -10.23 8.21 -0.57
CA LEU A 41 -9.42 8.80 0.48
C LEU A 41 -10.28 9.66 1.40
N PHE A 42 -10.23 9.36 2.70
CA PHE A 42 -10.98 10.09 3.72
C PHE A 42 -10.05 10.74 4.71
N ARG A 43 -10.36 11.96 5.10
CA ARG A 43 -9.69 12.59 6.21
C ARG A 43 -10.52 12.34 7.46
N GLU A 44 -9.90 11.66 8.43
CA GLU A 44 -10.51 11.41 9.72
C GLU A 44 -9.87 12.34 10.75
N GLN A 45 -10.40 12.33 11.96
CA GLN A 45 -9.89 13.22 13.01
C GLN A 45 -8.43 12.96 13.33
N ASP A 46 -8.02 11.70 13.32
CA ASP A 46 -6.68 11.29 13.74
C ASP A 46 -5.78 10.82 12.61
N GLY A 47 -6.21 10.91 11.37
CA GLY A 47 -5.38 10.48 10.25
C GLY A 47 -6.09 10.45 8.93
N LEU A 48 -5.46 9.78 7.97
CA LEU A 48 -6.02 9.57 6.64
C LEU A 48 -6.34 8.09 6.46
N ARG A 49 -7.51 7.81 5.93
CA ARG A 49 -7.94 6.46 5.62
C ARG A 49 -8.11 6.30 4.12
N LEU A 50 -7.57 5.22 3.59
CA LEU A 50 -7.65 4.92 2.17
C LEU A 50 -8.34 3.57 1.99
N LEU A 51 -9.45 3.58 1.27
CA LEU A 51 -10.14 2.36 0.89
C LEU A 51 -9.82 2.08 -0.58
N VAL A 52 -9.42 0.87 -0.87
CA VAL A 52 -8.98 0.49 -2.22
C VAL A 52 -9.75 -0.74 -2.67
N GLU A 53 -10.22 -0.72 -3.91
CA GLU A 53 -10.75 -1.92 -4.55
C GLU A 53 -10.13 -2.01 -5.93
N GLY A 54 -9.59 -3.17 -6.26
CA GLY A 54 -8.97 -3.37 -7.56
C GLY A 54 -9.07 -4.81 -8.02
N ASP A 55 -8.83 -5.01 -9.30
CA ASP A 55 -8.78 -6.35 -9.87
C ASP A 55 -7.35 -6.70 -10.24
N TYR A 56 -7.14 -7.97 -10.51
CA TYR A 56 -5.84 -8.46 -10.96
C TYR A 56 -6.06 -9.76 -11.74
N SER A 57 -5.07 -10.12 -12.55
CA SER A 57 -5.10 -11.39 -13.27
C SER A 57 -4.72 -12.52 -12.33
N LEU A 58 -5.45 -13.62 -12.36
CA LEU A 58 -5.23 -14.74 -11.45
C LEU A 58 -3.84 -15.35 -11.56
N GLU A 59 -3.17 -15.20 -12.69
CA GLU A 59 -1.79 -15.66 -12.82
C GLU A 59 -0.84 -14.89 -11.90
N HIS A 60 -1.28 -13.74 -11.35
CA HIS A 60 -0.49 -12.94 -10.42
C HIS A 60 -0.98 -13.07 -8.98
N GLN A 61 -1.69 -14.16 -8.69
CA GLN A 61 -2.23 -14.40 -7.34
C GLN A 61 -1.15 -14.36 -6.26
N HIS A 62 -0.02 -15.01 -6.51
CA HIS A 62 1.06 -15.04 -5.52
C HIS A 62 1.65 -13.67 -5.27
N MET A 63 1.75 -12.85 -6.31
CA MET A 63 2.24 -11.49 -6.17
C MET A 63 1.33 -10.68 -5.26
N MET A 64 0.02 -10.80 -5.45
CA MET A 64 -0.95 -10.08 -4.64
C MET A 64 -0.92 -10.55 -3.18
N GLU A 65 -0.81 -11.86 -2.97
CA GLU A 65 -0.75 -12.40 -1.61
C GLU A 65 0.51 -11.95 -0.89
N THR A 66 1.62 -11.87 -1.59
CA THR A 66 2.87 -11.39 -1.01
C THR A 66 2.76 -9.90 -0.68
N MET A 67 2.14 -9.13 -1.56
CA MET A 67 1.89 -7.72 -1.31
C MET A 67 1.07 -7.52 -0.04
N LYS A 68 0.04 -8.33 0.15
CA LYS A 68 -0.77 -8.29 1.36
C LYS A 68 0.11 -8.42 2.61
N LYS A 69 1.01 -9.40 2.59
CA LYS A 69 1.88 -9.65 3.73
C LYS A 69 2.85 -8.50 3.97
N MET A 70 3.29 -7.84 2.90
CA MET A 70 4.16 -6.68 3.03
C MET A 70 3.44 -5.47 3.61
N LEU A 71 2.16 -5.32 3.31
CA LEU A 71 1.38 -4.18 3.78
C LEU A 71 0.93 -4.32 5.22
N GLN A 72 0.69 -5.54 5.68
CA GLN A 72 0.23 -5.78 7.06
C GLN A 72 1.43 -5.87 7.99
N PRO A 73 1.57 -4.91 8.93
CA PRO A 73 2.78 -4.83 9.76
C PRO A 73 3.09 -6.12 10.53
N GLU A 74 2.07 -6.81 11.01
CA GLU A 74 2.24 -8.02 11.79
C GLU A 74 2.71 -9.22 10.97
N LEU A 75 2.60 -9.15 9.65
CA LEU A 75 2.99 -10.24 8.76
C LEU A 75 4.31 -9.99 8.05
N ARG A 76 4.84 -8.79 8.19
CA ARG A 76 6.01 -8.38 7.42
C ARG A 76 7.31 -8.97 7.97
N ASN A 77 8.18 -9.43 7.07
CA ASN A 77 9.54 -9.85 7.44
C ASN A 77 10.44 -9.75 6.20
N PRO A 78 11.78 -9.78 6.38
CA PRO A 78 12.71 -9.56 5.25
C PRO A 78 12.56 -10.56 4.10
N ALA A 79 12.21 -11.80 4.39
CA ALA A 79 12.05 -12.81 3.35
C ALA A 79 10.90 -12.47 2.39
N LEU A 80 9.90 -11.76 2.87
CA LEU A 80 8.76 -11.36 2.04
C LEU A 80 9.17 -10.32 0.99
N VAL A 81 10.10 -9.46 1.33
CA VAL A 81 10.59 -8.45 0.40
C VAL A 81 11.24 -9.16 -0.79
N GLU A 82 12.07 -10.17 -0.52
CA GLU A 82 12.73 -10.93 -1.56
C GLU A 82 11.74 -11.71 -2.42
N ALA A 83 10.76 -12.32 -1.78
CA ALA A 83 9.73 -13.08 -2.49
C ALA A 83 8.93 -12.16 -3.43
N TYR A 84 8.59 -10.96 -2.97
CA TYR A 84 7.87 -10.01 -3.80
C TYR A 84 8.72 -9.58 -4.99
N TRP A 85 10.00 -9.37 -4.75
CA TRP A 85 10.95 -8.99 -5.79
C TRP A 85 10.96 -10.01 -6.92
N GLU A 86 11.05 -11.28 -6.58
CA GLU A 86 11.06 -12.35 -7.59
C GLU A 86 9.76 -12.40 -8.39
N LEU A 87 8.62 -12.26 -7.70
CA LEU A 87 7.32 -12.32 -8.34
C LEU A 87 7.07 -11.11 -9.23
N ALA A 88 7.67 -9.98 -8.92
CA ALA A 88 7.46 -8.74 -9.66
C ALA A 88 8.39 -8.60 -10.86
N GLY A 89 9.29 -9.55 -11.10
CA GLY A 89 10.13 -9.52 -12.28
C GLY A 89 11.59 -9.18 -12.04
N GLY A 90 12.03 -9.29 -10.82
CA GLY A 90 13.44 -9.15 -10.50
C GLY A 90 13.97 -7.73 -10.67
N ASP A 91 15.13 -7.63 -11.26
CA ASP A 91 15.87 -6.36 -11.35
C ASP A 91 15.24 -5.31 -12.26
N GLN A 92 14.24 -5.67 -13.01
CA GLN A 92 13.55 -4.69 -13.85
C GLN A 92 12.60 -3.82 -13.05
N TYR A 93 12.37 -4.18 -11.82
CA TYR A 93 11.33 -3.54 -11.02
C TYR A 93 11.94 -3.06 -9.71
N THR A 94 12.15 -1.77 -9.63
CA THR A 94 12.77 -1.18 -8.46
C THR A 94 11.77 -0.82 -7.36
N SER A 95 10.48 -0.82 -7.64
CA SER A 95 9.50 -0.38 -6.67
C SER A 95 9.09 -1.45 -5.66
N ASP A 96 9.69 -2.63 -5.69
CA ASP A 96 9.47 -3.61 -4.63
C ASP A 96 9.94 -3.08 -3.28
N SER A 97 11.07 -2.36 -3.27
CA SER A 97 11.54 -1.70 -2.06
C SER A 97 10.58 -0.59 -1.66
N GLU A 98 9.93 0.04 -2.63
CA GLU A 98 8.94 1.07 -2.37
C GLU A 98 7.70 0.47 -1.72
N MET A 99 7.28 -0.72 -2.15
CA MET A 99 6.13 -1.38 -1.53
C MET A 99 6.41 -1.72 -0.07
N ASN A 100 7.64 -2.11 0.24
CA ASN A 100 8.04 -2.36 1.61
C ASN A 100 7.95 -1.08 2.43
N LEU A 101 8.38 0.05 1.85
CA LEU A 101 8.28 1.34 2.51
C LEU A 101 6.84 1.74 2.73
N VAL A 102 5.97 1.44 1.78
CA VAL A 102 4.54 1.71 1.92
C VAL A 102 4.00 1.01 3.16
N GLY A 103 4.34 -0.27 3.31
CA GLY A 103 3.90 -1.01 4.50
C GLY A 103 4.40 -0.39 5.79
N GLN A 104 5.62 0.13 5.79
CA GLN A 104 6.18 0.76 6.97
C GLN A 104 5.53 2.11 7.30
N MET A 105 4.96 2.77 6.30
CA MET A 105 4.31 4.06 6.51
C MET A 105 2.92 3.93 7.12
N LEU A 106 2.28 2.77 6.95
CA LEU A 106 0.92 2.57 7.39
C LEU A 106 0.86 2.18 8.86
N ASP A 107 -0.11 2.73 9.58
CA ASP A 107 -0.34 2.37 10.98
C ASP A 107 -1.25 1.16 11.10
N SER A 108 -2.15 0.98 10.12
CA SER A 108 -2.93 -0.25 10.05
C SER A 108 -3.25 -0.55 8.59
N ALA A 109 -3.43 -1.83 8.31
CA ALA A 109 -3.76 -2.30 6.99
C ALA A 109 -4.54 -3.60 7.09
N GLU A 110 -5.68 -3.63 6.42
CA GLU A 110 -6.46 -4.84 6.25
C GLU A 110 -6.63 -5.08 4.77
N VAL A 111 -6.24 -6.25 4.30
CA VAL A 111 -6.25 -6.59 2.89
C VAL A 111 -6.99 -7.90 2.71
N GLU A 112 -8.01 -7.88 1.85
CA GLU A 112 -8.77 -9.07 1.51
C GLU A 112 -8.58 -9.36 0.03
N ILE A 113 -8.21 -10.59 -0.27
CA ILE A 113 -8.02 -11.04 -1.64
C ILE A 113 -9.02 -12.14 -1.91
N HIS A 114 -9.81 -11.97 -2.95
CA HIS A 114 -10.82 -12.96 -3.28
C HIS A 114 -11.08 -12.98 -4.78
N ASP A 115 -10.73 -14.10 -5.40
CA ASP A 115 -11.13 -14.42 -6.76
C ASP A 115 -10.87 -13.30 -7.78
N GLY A 116 -9.63 -12.85 -7.85
CA GLY A 116 -9.24 -11.82 -8.81
C GLY A 116 -9.55 -10.42 -8.38
N LYS A 117 -9.96 -10.22 -7.12
CA LYS A 117 -10.28 -8.91 -6.59
C LYS A 117 -9.59 -8.69 -5.25
N VAL A 118 -9.23 -7.45 -4.99
CA VAL A 118 -8.58 -7.06 -3.74
C VAL A 118 -9.31 -5.87 -3.15
N LYS A 119 -9.56 -5.94 -1.85
CA LYS A 119 -10.09 -4.81 -1.08
C LYS A 119 -9.10 -4.48 0.02
N MET A 120 -8.85 -3.21 0.22
CA MET A 120 -7.94 -2.76 1.26
C MET A 120 -8.57 -1.67 2.09
N ASP A 121 -8.25 -1.67 3.39
CA ASP A 121 -8.59 -0.60 4.31
C ASP A 121 -7.29 -0.20 5.00
N LEU A 122 -6.75 0.95 4.63
CA LEU A 122 -5.43 1.41 5.07
C LEU A 122 -5.57 2.69 5.87
N PHE A 123 -4.77 2.81 6.92
CA PHE A 123 -4.82 3.99 7.78
C PHE A 123 -3.42 4.50 8.10
N MET A 124 -3.28 5.83 8.07
CA MET A 124 -2.04 6.50 8.40
C MET A 124 -2.36 7.65 9.36
N ALA A 125 -1.85 7.55 10.59
CA ALA A 125 -2.11 8.55 11.62
C ALA A 125 -1.33 9.84 11.36
N PHE A 126 -1.94 10.94 11.76
CA PHE A 126 -1.24 12.22 11.75
C PHE A 126 -0.10 12.26 12.75
#